data_60b0453c12c91409e294df33479c6ff8
#
_entry.id   60b0453c12c91409e294df33479c6ff8
#
_cell.length_a   1.000
_cell.length_b   1.000
_cell.length_c   1.000
_cell.angle_alpha   90.00
_cell.angle_beta   90.00
_cell.angle_gamma   90.00
#
_symmetry.space_group_name_H-M   'P 1'
#
loop_
_entity.id
_entity.type
_entity.pdbx_description
1 polymer ?
#
loop_
_entity_poly.entity_id
_entity_poly.type
_entity_poly.pdbx_seq_one_letter_code
_entity_poly.pdbx_strand_id
1 'polypeptide(L)'
;MEQLAPCDIVMKGGITSGVVYPLAAVELSKDFRFVNIGGTSAGAIAAAAVAAAELGRAAGRGPGFERLAALPAQLQVQLSGLFQPQPATRPVYRLVVGGLGKRGARRVATTLASLLRNFPVGAIVGAIPGILLALVAAIARDGWEPLRWLSLAFGVVLAGIGLLLGSATAAAVRFVRSVPDNCFGLCSGMPGDRESAAALTPWLADLLDELAGMVDGRPLTFGDLWGTSDPEADRLINLQMMTTNLTTGRPHRLPFLGSQDRHAYYFDPDELRKLFPDRIVDWMEGTARESETLPPGSLLVPLPNAADMPVVVAARMSLSFPLLISAVPLYAIDWAVPERDGRRPEHNWFSDGGITSNFPVHFFDSPLPRWPTFAITLEPHPRCASEHRDPSAQVWMPNRNQEGITGRWNSWEDESSAHRLLAFLRAILSRCRTGWTTPNPPCRATATASSTSDTPRMRVA
;
A
#
# COMPACT_ATOMS: atom_id res chain seq x y z
N MET A 1 -15.98 26.33 -25.21
CA MET A 1 -15.43 25.08 -24.66
C MET A 1 -16.57 24.08 -24.61
N GLU A 2 -16.45 22.99 -25.37
CA GLU A 2 -17.40 21.87 -25.32
C GLU A 2 -17.45 21.33 -23.87
N GLN A 3 -18.65 21.21 -23.30
CA GLN A 3 -18.78 20.70 -21.94
C GLN A 3 -18.46 19.21 -21.96
N LEU A 4 -17.30 18.81 -21.37
CA LEU A 4 -16.91 17.42 -21.22
C LEU A 4 -18.00 16.63 -20.49
N ALA A 5 -18.32 15.44 -20.98
CA ALA A 5 -19.31 14.57 -20.37
C ALA A 5 -18.85 14.11 -18.96
N PRO A 6 -19.73 14.04 -17.95
CA PRO A 6 -19.36 13.54 -16.64
C PRO A 6 -19.12 12.03 -16.67
N CYS A 7 -18.18 11.55 -15.85
CA CYS A 7 -17.97 10.12 -15.60
C CYS A 7 -17.45 9.85 -14.19
N ASP A 8 -17.55 8.59 -13.78
CA ASP A 8 -16.92 8.05 -12.57
C ASP A 8 -15.71 7.18 -12.96
N ILE A 9 -14.69 7.16 -12.11
CA ILE A 9 -13.53 6.30 -12.29
C ILE A 9 -13.19 5.58 -10.98
N VAL A 10 -12.95 4.27 -11.06
CA VAL A 10 -12.54 3.43 -9.92
C VAL A 10 -11.29 2.63 -10.27
N MET A 11 -10.27 2.73 -9.43
CA MET A 11 -8.97 2.11 -9.65
C MET A 11 -8.68 1.05 -8.59
N LYS A 12 -8.43 -0.19 -9.04
CA LYS A 12 -8.11 -1.34 -8.19
C LYS A 12 -6.74 -1.17 -7.53
N GLY A 13 -6.60 -1.65 -6.31
CA GLY A 13 -5.31 -1.77 -5.64
C GLY A 13 -4.38 -2.77 -6.34
N GLY A 14 -3.07 -2.45 -6.36
CA GLY A 14 -2.05 -3.33 -6.92
C GLY A 14 -0.70 -2.61 -7.04
N ILE A 15 0.40 -3.29 -6.70
CA ILE A 15 1.74 -2.67 -6.60
C ILE A 15 2.21 -2.05 -7.92
N THR A 16 1.89 -2.66 -9.06
CA THR A 16 2.31 -2.21 -10.40
C THR A 16 1.32 -1.27 -11.07
N SER A 17 0.12 -1.15 -10.56
CA SER A 17 -0.99 -0.40 -11.20
C SER A 17 -0.78 1.12 -11.16
N GLY A 18 -0.04 1.62 -10.19
CA GLY A 18 0.28 3.05 -10.08
C GLY A 18 0.98 3.67 -11.30
N VAL A 19 1.62 2.87 -12.15
CA VAL A 19 2.28 3.34 -13.38
C VAL A 19 1.30 3.47 -14.55
N VAL A 20 0.24 2.66 -14.58
CA VAL A 20 -0.71 2.59 -15.71
C VAL A 20 -1.88 3.55 -15.54
N TYR A 21 -2.40 3.68 -14.32
CA TYR A 21 -3.60 4.49 -14.04
C TYR A 21 -3.48 5.97 -14.44
N PRO A 22 -2.34 6.66 -14.23
CA PRO A 22 -2.21 8.05 -14.65
C PRO A 22 -2.47 8.24 -16.15
N LEU A 23 -1.91 7.38 -17.01
CA LEU A 23 -2.08 7.51 -18.45
C LEU A 23 -3.50 7.15 -18.91
N ALA A 24 -4.13 6.16 -18.28
CA ALA A 24 -5.52 5.83 -18.55
C ALA A 24 -6.47 7.00 -18.18
N ALA A 25 -6.22 7.63 -17.02
CA ALA A 25 -6.99 8.81 -16.62
C ALA A 25 -6.75 10.01 -17.54
N VAL A 26 -5.50 10.24 -17.97
CA VAL A 26 -5.18 11.31 -18.95
C VAL A 26 -5.90 11.08 -20.27
N GLU A 27 -5.97 9.84 -20.75
CA GLU A 27 -6.70 9.53 -21.99
C GLU A 27 -8.21 9.81 -21.84
N LEU A 28 -8.82 9.32 -20.75
CA LEU A 28 -10.23 9.57 -20.45
C LEU A 28 -10.53 11.05 -20.23
N SER A 29 -9.59 11.84 -19.69
CA SER A 29 -9.78 13.25 -19.41
C SER A 29 -9.96 14.12 -20.67
N LYS A 30 -9.66 13.59 -21.85
CA LYS A 30 -9.87 14.29 -23.14
C LYS A 30 -11.35 14.41 -23.50
N ASP A 31 -12.14 13.40 -23.11
CA ASP A 31 -13.55 13.29 -23.47
C ASP A 31 -14.48 13.47 -22.25
N PHE A 32 -13.92 13.26 -21.03
CA PHE A 32 -14.72 13.25 -19.80
C PHE A 32 -14.16 14.19 -18.73
N ARG A 33 -15.08 14.66 -17.87
CA ARG A 33 -14.74 15.23 -16.56
C ARG A 33 -15.05 14.21 -15.45
N PHE A 34 -14.16 14.10 -14.49
CA PHE A 34 -14.32 13.14 -13.40
C PHE A 34 -15.14 13.74 -12.27
N VAL A 35 -16.28 13.11 -11.95
CA VAL A 35 -17.18 13.53 -10.85
C VAL A 35 -16.92 12.70 -9.60
N ASN A 36 -17.01 11.37 -9.74
CA ASN A 36 -16.69 10.45 -8.65
C ASN A 36 -15.40 9.69 -8.96
N ILE A 37 -14.48 9.71 -8.02
CA ILE A 37 -13.16 9.11 -8.17
C ILE A 37 -12.91 8.19 -6.99
N GLY A 38 -12.61 6.92 -7.26
CA GLY A 38 -12.41 5.93 -6.21
C GLY A 38 -11.16 5.09 -6.40
N GLY A 39 -10.56 4.67 -5.30
CA GLY A 39 -9.41 3.78 -5.33
C GLY A 39 -9.04 3.19 -3.99
N THR A 40 -8.18 2.17 -4.06
CA THR A 40 -7.67 1.46 -2.89
C THR A 40 -6.19 1.17 -3.06
N SER A 41 -5.39 1.26 -2.00
CA SER A 41 -3.94 0.96 -2.06
C SER A 41 -3.23 1.86 -3.11
N ALA A 42 -2.46 1.31 -4.02
CA ALA A 42 -1.87 2.08 -5.11
C ALA A 42 -2.92 2.75 -6.01
N GLY A 43 -4.13 2.18 -6.12
CA GLY A 43 -5.27 2.81 -6.78
C GLY A 43 -5.77 4.06 -6.05
N ALA A 44 -5.60 4.16 -4.73
CA ALA A 44 -5.94 5.36 -3.97
C ALA A 44 -4.98 6.53 -4.26
N ILE A 45 -3.68 6.25 -4.43
CA ILE A 45 -2.72 7.28 -4.88
C ILE A 45 -3.11 7.81 -6.25
N ALA A 46 -3.41 6.91 -7.18
CA ALA A 46 -3.83 7.32 -8.52
C ALA A 46 -5.16 8.10 -8.48
N ALA A 47 -6.12 7.67 -7.65
CA ALA A 47 -7.39 8.36 -7.44
C ALA A 47 -7.18 9.78 -6.89
N ALA A 48 -6.33 9.92 -5.88
CA ALA A 48 -5.97 11.22 -5.31
C ALA A 48 -5.29 12.14 -6.35
N ALA A 49 -4.35 11.58 -7.14
CA ALA A 49 -3.67 12.34 -8.19
C ALA A 49 -4.63 12.78 -9.34
N VAL A 50 -5.57 11.90 -9.72
CA VAL A 50 -6.61 12.24 -10.71
C VAL A 50 -7.54 13.32 -10.17
N ALA A 51 -7.95 13.23 -8.90
CA ALA A 51 -8.81 14.24 -8.26
C ALA A 51 -8.10 15.59 -8.15
N ALA A 52 -6.82 15.61 -7.78
CA ALA A 52 -6.01 16.82 -7.74
C ALA A 52 -5.86 17.45 -9.14
N ALA A 53 -5.58 16.63 -10.17
CA ALA A 53 -5.47 17.10 -11.55
C ALA A 53 -6.81 17.65 -12.09
N GLU A 54 -7.93 17.01 -11.74
CA GLU A 54 -9.27 17.48 -12.11
C GLU A 54 -9.60 18.81 -11.45
N LEU A 55 -9.24 18.99 -10.17
CA LEU A 55 -9.40 20.25 -9.47
C LEU A 55 -8.56 21.36 -10.15
N GLY A 56 -7.29 21.08 -10.48
CA GLY A 56 -6.41 21.99 -11.19
C GLY A 56 -7.02 22.42 -12.53
N ARG A 57 -7.59 21.47 -13.30
CA ARG A 57 -8.30 21.72 -14.56
C ARG A 57 -9.54 22.59 -14.34
N ALA A 58 -10.39 22.24 -13.36
CA ALA A 58 -11.63 22.96 -13.08
C ALA A 58 -11.37 24.41 -12.61
N ALA A 59 -10.30 24.60 -11.83
CA ALA A 59 -9.89 25.91 -11.34
C ALA A 59 -9.04 26.72 -12.36
N GLY A 60 -8.65 26.11 -13.48
CA GLY A 60 -7.73 26.73 -14.45
C GLY A 60 -6.33 27.00 -13.86
N ARG A 61 -5.90 26.20 -12.90
CA ARG A 61 -4.64 26.35 -12.15
C ARG A 61 -3.81 25.08 -12.22
N GLY A 62 -2.49 25.23 -12.08
CA GLY A 62 -1.56 24.09 -12.01
C GLY A 62 -1.39 23.34 -13.33
N PRO A 63 -0.43 22.41 -13.37
CA PRO A 63 -0.13 21.61 -14.57
C PRO A 63 -1.13 20.46 -14.80
N GLY A 64 -1.98 20.14 -13.80
CA GLY A 64 -3.08 19.18 -13.90
C GLY A 64 -2.71 17.87 -14.61
N PHE A 65 -3.45 17.54 -15.68
CA PHE A 65 -3.28 16.32 -16.46
C PHE A 65 -1.96 16.25 -17.26
N GLU A 66 -1.33 17.37 -17.61
CA GLU A 66 -0.02 17.37 -18.28
C GLU A 66 1.05 16.81 -17.34
N ARG A 67 1.04 17.26 -16.09
CA ARG A 67 1.94 16.75 -15.05
C ARG A 67 1.67 15.28 -14.72
N LEU A 68 0.38 14.91 -14.69
CA LEU A 68 -0.03 13.52 -14.48
C LEU A 68 0.46 12.60 -15.61
N ALA A 69 0.46 13.07 -16.86
CA ALA A 69 0.99 12.32 -18.00
C ALA A 69 2.49 12.05 -17.91
N ALA A 70 3.26 12.94 -17.29
CA ALA A 70 4.70 12.79 -17.10
C ALA A 70 5.06 11.86 -15.93
N LEU A 71 4.13 11.58 -15.03
CA LEU A 71 4.36 10.83 -13.79
C LEU A 71 4.93 9.41 -13.99
N PRO A 72 4.43 8.58 -14.92
CA PRO A 72 4.95 7.24 -15.14
C PRO A 72 6.44 7.20 -15.49
N ALA A 73 6.91 8.11 -16.33
CA ALA A 73 8.33 8.19 -16.71
C ALA A 73 9.22 8.56 -15.50
N GLN A 74 8.74 9.42 -14.61
CA GLN A 74 9.45 9.76 -13.38
C GLN A 74 9.48 8.60 -12.38
N LEU A 75 8.35 7.91 -12.21
CA LEU A 75 8.24 6.77 -11.31
C LEU A 75 9.15 5.61 -11.74
N GLN A 76 9.39 5.37 -13.02
CA GLN A 76 10.33 4.35 -13.48
C GLN A 76 11.73 4.53 -12.88
N VAL A 77 12.16 5.77 -12.69
CA VAL A 77 13.50 6.10 -12.15
C VAL A 77 13.46 6.22 -10.63
N GLN A 78 12.43 6.82 -10.07
CA GLN A 78 12.39 7.26 -8.67
C GLN A 78 11.69 6.28 -7.72
N LEU A 79 10.86 5.36 -8.22
CA LEU A 79 9.98 4.52 -7.41
C LEU A 79 10.71 3.78 -6.28
N SER A 80 11.87 3.19 -6.59
CA SER A 80 12.66 2.47 -5.57
C SER A 80 13.25 3.39 -4.50
N GLY A 81 13.46 4.67 -4.81
CA GLY A 81 13.95 5.69 -3.90
C GLY A 81 12.89 6.20 -2.94
N LEU A 82 11.61 6.09 -3.28
CA LEU A 82 10.50 6.53 -2.43
C LEU A 82 10.32 5.63 -1.19
N PHE A 83 10.67 4.34 -1.31
CA PHE A 83 10.56 3.37 -0.21
C PHE A 83 11.85 3.35 0.62
N GLN A 84 11.96 4.26 1.57
CA GLN A 84 13.14 4.39 2.42
C GLN A 84 12.92 3.69 3.76
N PRO A 85 13.70 2.61 4.04
CA PRO A 85 13.61 1.95 5.34
C PRO A 85 14.22 2.83 6.43
N GLN A 86 13.60 2.85 7.59
CA GLN A 86 14.13 3.52 8.76
C GLN A 86 15.44 2.84 9.25
N PRO A 87 16.35 3.52 9.94
CA PRO A 87 17.64 2.96 10.36
C PRO A 87 17.50 1.63 11.12
N ALA A 88 16.50 1.51 11.99
CA ALA A 88 16.25 0.30 12.77
C ALA A 88 15.78 -0.89 11.92
N THR A 89 14.94 -0.66 10.90
CA THR A 89 14.37 -1.69 10.03
C THR A 89 15.20 -1.99 8.78
N ARG A 90 16.20 -1.16 8.46
CA ARG A 90 17.03 -1.26 7.25
C ARG A 90 17.67 -2.64 7.00
N PRO A 91 18.25 -3.33 8.00
CA PRO A 91 18.83 -4.64 7.79
C PRO A 91 17.79 -5.67 7.35
N VAL A 92 16.59 -5.62 7.94
CA VAL A 92 15.46 -6.49 7.59
C VAL A 92 14.93 -6.15 6.18
N TYR A 93 14.77 -4.88 5.86
CA TYR A 93 14.37 -4.43 4.53
C TYR A 93 15.31 -4.94 3.44
N ARG A 94 16.64 -4.81 3.64
CA ARG A 94 17.65 -5.31 2.71
C ARG A 94 17.57 -6.82 2.50
N LEU A 95 17.23 -7.57 3.55
CA LEU A 95 17.03 -9.02 3.47
C LEU A 95 15.81 -9.35 2.60
N VAL A 96 14.69 -8.66 2.79
CA VAL A 96 13.45 -8.87 2.03
C VAL A 96 13.62 -8.48 0.56
N VAL A 97 14.16 -7.28 0.30
CA VAL A 97 14.31 -6.74 -1.07
C VAL A 97 15.43 -7.43 -1.83
N GLY A 98 16.51 -7.87 -1.15
CA GLY A 98 17.65 -8.51 -1.79
C GLY A 98 17.34 -9.78 -2.58
N GLY A 99 16.20 -10.44 -2.27
CA GLY A 99 15.71 -11.62 -2.99
C GLY A 99 14.69 -11.34 -4.09
N LEU A 100 14.16 -10.09 -4.18
CA LEU A 100 13.16 -9.73 -5.18
C LEU A 100 13.75 -9.71 -6.59
N GLY A 101 12.96 -10.16 -7.56
CA GLY A 101 13.36 -10.19 -8.98
C GLY A 101 14.32 -11.33 -9.36
N LYS A 102 14.81 -12.14 -8.41
CA LYS A 102 15.71 -13.27 -8.66
C LYS A 102 14.96 -14.59 -8.59
N ARG A 103 15.39 -15.59 -9.38
CA ARG A 103 14.75 -16.93 -9.44
C ARG A 103 15.75 -18.02 -9.13
N GLY A 104 15.27 -19.18 -8.65
CA GLY A 104 16.07 -20.39 -8.43
C GLY A 104 17.25 -20.20 -7.47
N ALA A 105 18.37 -20.86 -7.77
CA ALA A 105 19.56 -20.87 -6.93
C ALA A 105 20.16 -19.47 -6.68
N ARG A 106 20.03 -18.54 -7.63
CA ARG A 106 20.49 -17.14 -7.46
C ARG A 106 19.71 -16.41 -6.36
N ARG A 107 18.41 -16.67 -6.23
CA ARG A 107 17.59 -16.10 -5.15
C ARG A 107 18.08 -16.60 -3.78
N VAL A 108 18.27 -17.91 -3.66
CA VAL A 108 18.77 -18.52 -2.41
C VAL A 108 20.15 -17.95 -2.04
N ALA A 109 21.09 -17.98 -2.96
CA ALA A 109 22.46 -17.49 -2.73
C ALA A 109 22.48 -16.01 -2.29
N THR A 110 21.70 -15.15 -2.97
CA THR A 110 21.66 -13.72 -2.61
C THR A 110 20.95 -13.47 -1.29
N THR A 111 19.92 -14.24 -0.93
CA THR A 111 19.26 -14.14 0.36
C THR A 111 20.18 -14.57 1.50
N LEU A 112 20.92 -15.68 1.34
CA LEU A 112 21.92 -16.12 2.31
C LEU A 112 23.06 -15.11 2.46
N ALA A 113 23.60 -14.62 1.37
CA ALA A 113 24.63 -13.57 1.40
C ALA A 113 24.14 -12.30 2.08
N SER A 114 22.89 -11.88 1.81
CA SER A 114 22.26 -10.73 2.47
C SER A 114 22.07 -10.97 3.96
N LEU A 115 21.63 -12.17 4.35
CA LEU A 115 21.44 -12.56 5.75
C LEU A 115 22.76 -12.44 6.54
N LEU A 116 23.83 -13.07 6.04
CA LEU A 116 25.14 -13.05 6.69
C LEU A 116 25.73 -11.63 6.75
N ARG A 117 25.60 -10.86 5.69
CA ARG A 117 26.14 -9.49 5.61
C ARG A 117 25.42 -8.52 6.56
N ASN A 118 24.11 -8.66 6.72
CA ASN A 118 23.33 -7.73 7.56
C ASN A 118 23.26 -8.16 9.04
N PHE A 119 23.58 -9.43 9.35
CA PHE A 119 23.53 -9.97 10.73
C PHE A 119 24.81 -10.72 11.11
N PRO A 120 26.01 -10.08 10.99
CA PRO A 120 27.29 -10.74 11.21
C PRO A 120 27.49 -11.19 12.67
N VAL A 121 26.99 -10.43 13.64
CA VAL A 121 27.11 -10.79 15.05
C VAL A 121 26.37 -12.10 15.33
N GLY A 122 25.14 -12.25 14.82
CA GLY A 122 24.40 -13.51 14.94
C GLY A 122 25.12 -14.69 14.28
N ALA A 123 25.74 -14.45 13.10
CA ALA A 123 26.54 -15.44 12.39
C ALA A 123 27.72 -15.93 13.27
N ILE A 124 28.50 -15.00 13.79
CA ILE A 124 29.68 -15.31 14.64
C ILE A 124 29.25 -16.10 15.89
N VAL A 125 28.29 -15.59 16.64
CA VAL A 125 27.78 -16.23 17.87
C VAL A 125 27.27 -17.64 17.58
N GLY A 126 26.49 -17.81 16.52
CA GLY A 126 25.96 -19.11 16.13
C GLY A 126 27.03 -20.11 15.70
N ALA A 127 28.13 -19.66 15.10
CA ALA A 127 29.23 -20.51 14.68
C ALA A 127 30.13 -20.99 15.83
N ILE A 128 30.15 -20.32 16.99
CA ILE A 128 31.04 -20.62 18.11
C ILE A 128 31.04 -22.11 18.53
N PRO A 129 29.89 -22.79 18.74
CA PRO A 129 29.92 -24.19 19.18
C PRO A 129 30.64 -25.13 18.20
N GLY A 130 30.39 -24.92 16.87
CA GLY A 130 31.03 -25.70 15.84
C GLY A 130 32.54 -25.41 15.72
N ILE A 131 32.93 -24.14 15.85
CA ILE A 131 34.33 -23.71 15.84
C ILE A 131 35.06 -24.30 17.04
N LEU A 132 34.48 -24.26 18.24
CA LEU A 132 35.08 -24.85 19.43
C LEU A 132 35.28 -26.38 19.30
N LEU A 133 34.28 -27.08 18.75
CA LEU A 133 34.37 -28.51 18.52
C LEU A 133 35.48 -28.83 17.50
N ALA A 134 35.54 -28.08 16.39
CA ALA A 134 36.59 -28.25 15.39
C ALA A 134 38.00 -27.96 15.97
N LEU A 135 38.11 -26.92 16.81
CA LEU A 135 39.34 -26.55 17.47
C LEU A 135 39.83 -27.67 18.45
N VAL A 136 38.92 -28.17 19.28
CA VAL A 136 39.23 -29.28 20.18
C VAL A 136 39.67 -30.50 19.39
N ALA A 137 38.99 -30.87 18.31
CA ALA A 137 39.38 -31.97 17.43
C ALA A 137 40.74 -31.74 16.73
N ALA A 138 41.08 -30.51 16.42
CA ALA A 138 42.37 -30.16 15.81
C ALA A 138 43.56 -30.27 16.80
N ILE A 139 43.34 -29.92 18.06
CA ILE A 139 44.36 -29.93 19.13
C ILE A 139 44.58 -31.33 19.72
N ALA A 140 43.54 -32.16 19.74
CA ALA A 140 43.62 -33.54 20.26
C ALA A 140 44.65 -34.33 19.41
N ARG A 141 45.76 -34.73 20.07
CA ARG A 141 46.86 -35.49 19.44
C ARG A 141 46.76 -36.99 19.71
N ASP A 142 46.03 -37.37 20.79
CA ASP A 142 45.89 -38.75 21.21
C ASP A 142 44.51 -39.26 20.80
N GLY A 143 44.45 -40.22 19.89
CA GLY A 143 43.18 -40.82 19.47
C GLY A 143 43.24 -41.47 18.09
N TRP A 144 42.20 -42.19 17.71
CA TRP A 144 42.03 -42.83 16.43
C TRP A 144 41.85 -41.76 15.32
N GLU A 145 42.80 -41.70 14.41
CA GLU A 145 42.88 -40.70 13.33
C GLU A 145 41.52 -40.47 12.58
N PRO A 146 40.77 -41.51 12.17
CA PRO A 146 39.48 -41.33 11.52
C PRO A 146 38.45 -40.58 12.36
N LEU A 147 38.39 -40.83 13.68
CA LEU A 147 37.48 -40.15 14.58
C LEU A 147 37.79 -38.64 14.68
N ARG A 148 39.05 -38.28 14.69
CA ARG A 148 39.53 -36.92 14.71
C ARG A 148 39.06 -36.15 13.45
N TRP A 149 39.27 -36.73 12.26
CA TRP A 149 38.83 -36.14 11.01
C TRP A 149 37.27 -36.01 10.93
N LEU A 150 36.57 -37.04 11.43
CA LEU A 150 35.10 -37.00 11.51
C LEU A 150 34.60 -35.89 12.44
N SER A 151 35.22 -35.73 13.61
CA SER A 151 34.88 -34.67 14.57
C SER A 151 35.18 -33.28 14.04
N LEU A 152 36.30 -33.13 13.32
CA LEU A 152 36.65 -31.87 12.65
C LEU A 152 35.67 -31.52 11.54
N ALA A 153 35.30 -32.47 10.69
CA ALA A 153 34.31 -32.27 9.63
C ALA A 153 32.93 -31.92 10.22
N PHE A 154 32.52 -32.63 11.30
CA PHE A 154 31.29 -32.36 12.02
C PHE A 154 31.29 -30.96 12.66
N GLY A 155 32.39 -30.53 13.25
CA GLY A 155 32.57 -29.20 13.81
C GLY A 155 32.44 -28.11 12.75
N VAL A 156 33.04 -28.31 11.57
CA VAL A 156 32.90 -27.36 10.43
C VAL A 156 31.47 -27.29 9.94
N VAL A 157 30.79 -28.42 9.76
CA VAL A 157 29.38 -28.45 9.36
C VAL A 157 28.49 -27.77 10.41
N LEU A 158 28.72 -28.07 11.70
CA LEU A 158 27.98 -27.43 12.78
C LEU A 158 28.21 -25.92 12.85
N ALA A 159 29.44 -25.46 12.61
CA ALA A 159 29.75 -24.03 12.52
C ALA A 159 28.98 -23.37 11.35
N GLY A 160 28.93 -24.01 10.18
CA GLY A 160 28.19 -23.54 9.03
C GLY A 160 26.66 -23.43 9.29
N ILE A 161 26.08 -24.47 9.90
CA ILE A 161 24.66 -24.45 10.31
C ILE A 161 24.43 -23.38 11.37
N GLY A 162 25.29 -23.31 12.38
CA GLY A 162 25.18 -22.33 13.45
C GLY A 162 25.28 -20.89 12.96
N LEU A 163 26.16 -20.62 12.01
CA LEU A 163 26.30 -19.32 11.34
C LEU A 163 24.98 -18.88 10.66
N LEU A 164 24.31 -19.80 9.96
CA LEU A 164 23.03 -19.50 9.32
C LEU A 164 21.90 -19.34 10.34
N LEU A 165 21.79 -20.23 11.31
CA LEU A 165 20.77 -20.16 12.36
C LEU A 165 20.94 -18.94 13.25
N GLY A 166 22.16 -18.62 13.65
CA GLY A 166 22.45 -17.44 14.46
C GLY A 166 22.11 -16.14 13.74
N SER A 167 22.44 -16.04 12.43
CA SER A 167 22.03 -14.89 11.59
C SER A 167 20.52 -14.81 11.45
N ALA A 168 19.82 -15.94 11.23
CA ALA A 168 18.38 -15.97 11.08
C ALA A 168 17.68 -15.58 12.39
N THR A 169 18.19 -16.06 13.53
CA THR A 169 17.70 -15.67 14.88
C THR A 169 17.88 -14.18 15.12
N ALA A 170 19.07 -13.63 14.81
CA ALA A 170 19.33 -12.20 14.94
C ALA A 170 18.41 -11.36 14.05
N ALA A 171 18.14 -11.81 12.82
CA ALA A 171 17.19 -11.17 11.92
C ALA A 171 15.76 -11.21 12.48
N ALA A 172 15.31 -12.36 13.01
CA ALA A 172 13.99 -12.52 13.61
C ALA A 172 13.82 -11.64 14.86
N VAL A 173 14.79 -11.63 15.77
CA VAL A 173 14.78 -10.77 16.96
C VAL A 173 14.72 -9.29 16.56
N ARG A 174 15.52 -8.89 15.57
CA ARG A 174 15.48 -7.50 15.09
C ARG A 174 14.14 -7.15 14.46
N PHE A 175 13.57 -8.04 13.65
CA PHE A 175 12.24 -7.87 13.07
C PHE A 175 11.17 -7.64 14.14
N VAL A 176 11.11 -8.54 15.13
CA VAL A 176 10.11 -8.48 16.21
C VAL A 176 10.24 -7.21 17.06
N ARG A 177 11.46 -6.68 17.23
CA ARG A 177 11.68 -5.45 18.00
C ARG A 177 11.47 -4.19 17.19
N SER A 178 12.02 -4.12 15.96
CA SER A 178 12.06 -2.87 15.21
C SER A 178 10.80 -2.56 14.38
N VAL A 179 10.04 -3.59 13.99
CA VAL A 179 8.84 -3.39 13.15
C VAL A 179 7.68 -2.79 13.94
N PRO A 180 7.35 -3.25 15.15
CA PRO A 180 6.33 -2.61 15.98
C PRO A 180 6.66 -1.14 16.31
N ASP A 181 7.93 -0.85 16.66
CA ASP A 181 8.38 0.51 16.98
C ASP A 181 8.27 1.48 15.79
N ASN A 182 8.23 0.93 14.55
CA ASN A 182 8.00 1.70 13.31
C ASN A 182 6.57 1.51 12.80
N CYS A 183 5.59 1.48 13.68
CA CYS A 183 4.17 1.31 13.35
C CYS A 183 3.91 0.12 12.39
N PHE A 184 4.51 -1.03 12.67
CA PHE A 184 4.39 -2.28 11.93
C PHE A 184 4.84 -2.25 10.46
N GLY A 185 5.71 -1.29 10.07
CA GLY A 185 6.25 -1.17 8.73
C GLY A 185 7.78 -1.18 8.69
N LEU A 186 8.35 -1.58 7.55
CA LEU A 186 9.78 -1.44 7.27
C LEU A 186 10.13 -0.01 6.85
N CYS A 187 9.21 0.68 6.16
CA CYS A 187 9.32 2.06 5.69
C CYS A 187 8.20 2.88 6.32
N SER A 188 8.53 4.01 6.97
CA SER A 188 7.52 4.93 7.51
C SER A 188 6.84 5.76 6.42
N GLY A 189 7.47 5.89 5.25
CA GLY A 189 7.10 6.83 4.20
C GLY A 189 7.81 8.18 4.31
N MET A 190 8.48 8.45 5.43
CA MET A 190 9.32 9.64 5.65
C MET A 190 10.79 9.34 5.30
N PRO A 191 11.62 10.37 5.11
CA PRO A 191 13.04 10.19 4.85
C PRO A 191 13.74 9.30 5.88
N GLY A 192 14.58 8.37 5.39
CA GLY A 192 15.54 7.65 6.22
C GLY A 192 16.77 8.52 6.52
N ASP A 193 17.98 7.90 6.46
CA ASP A 193 19.24 8.68 6.66
C ASP A 193 19.66 9.50 5.42
N ARG A 194 18.90 9.46 4.34
CA ARG A 194 19.23 10.16 3.09
C ARG A 194 18.42 11.45 3.01
N GLU A 195 18.98 12.54 3.48
CA GLU A 195 18.37 13.87 3.45
C GLU A 195 18.07 14.40 2.04
N SER A 196 18.71 13.85 1.00
CA SER A 196 18.63 14.38 -0.37
C SER A 196 17.65 13.68 -1.28
N ALA A 197 17.01 12.57 -0.87
CA ALA A 197 16.07 11.81 -1.70
C ALA A 197 14.63 12.01 -1.23
N ALA A 198 13.73 12.31 -2.17
CA ALA A 198 12.31 12.38 -1.88
C ALA A 198 11.80 11.05 -1.30
N ALA A 199 11.13 11.09 -0.15
CA ALA A 199 10.45 9.95 0.44
C ALA A 199 8.97 9.93 0.04
N LEU A 200 8.31 8.79 0.22
CA LEU A 200 6.97 8.54 -0.31
C LEU A 200 5.93 9.57 0.14
N THR A 201 5.85 9.85 1.44
CA THR A 201 4.79 10.72 1.96
C THR A 201 5.00 12.20 1.63
N PRO A 202 6.20 12.79 1.81
CA PRO A 202 6.48 14.14 1.35
C PRO A 202 6.30 14.30 -0.16
N TRP A 203 6.83 13.35 -0.95
CA TRP A 203 6.68 13.35 -2.41
C TRP A 203 5.21 13.33 -2.84
N LEU A 204 4.38 12.49 -2.19
CA LEU A 204 2.96 12.40 -2.50
C LEU A 204 2.22 13.69 -2.13
N ALA A 205 2.53 14.28 -0.98
CA ALA A 205 1.94 15.55 -0.55
C ALA A 205 2.24 16.67 -1.57
N ASP A 206 3.52 16.81 -1.95
CA ASP A 206 3.95 17.83 -2.91
C ASP A 206 3.35 17.60 -4.30
N LEU A 207 3.26 16.34 -4.76
CA LEU A 207 2.63 15.97 -6.02
C LEU A 207 1.15 16.36 -6.07
N LEU A 208 0.39 16.08 -5.01
CA LEU A 208 -1.04 16.39 -4.96
C LEU A 208 -1.27 17.90 -4.96
N ASP A 209 -0.47 18.64 -4.20
CA ASP A 209 -0.54 20.10 -4.14
C ASP A 209 -0.15 20.73 -5.49
N GLU A 210 0.90 20.20 -6.16
CA GLU A 210 1.31 20.62 -7.51
C GLU A 210 0.20 20.39 -8.55
N LEU A 211 -0.37 19.18 -8.58
CA LEU A 211 -1.43 18.80 -9.52
C LEU A 211 -2.69 19.68 -9.38
N ALA A 212 -3.05 20.01 -8.14
CA ALA A 212 -4.20 20.84 -7.82
C ALA A 212 -3.94 22.35 -8.01
N GLY A 213 -2.66 22.74 -8.20
CA GLY A 213 -2.26 24.15 -8.28
C GLY A 213 -2.42 24.88 -6.94
N MET A 214 -2.11 24.22 -5.83
CA MET A 214 -2.09 24.85 -4.50
C MET A 214 -0.90 25.80 -4.41
N VAL A 215 -1.10 27.01 -3.87
CA VAL A 215 -0.07 28.05 -3.88
C VAL A 215 0.45 28.43 -2.50
N ASP A 216 -0.33 28.31 -1.44
CA ASP A 216 -0.04 28.91 -0.13
C ASP A 216 0.68 27.97 0.84
N GLY A 217 1.27 26.87 0.35
CA GLY A 217 1.94 25.88 1.19
C GLY A 217 1.01 25.05 2.08
N ARG A 218 -0.30 25.31 2.05
CA ARG A 218 -1.31 24.49 2.71
C ARG A 218 -1.56 23.21 1.92
N PRO A 219 -1.89 22.09 2.59
CA PRO A 219 -2.17 20.85 1.88
C PRO A 219 -3.51 20.89 1.14
N LEU A 220 -3.60 20.12 0.05
CA LEU A 220 -4.88 19.83 -0.62
C LEU A 220 -5.81 19.08 0.33
N THR A 221 -7.02 19.59 0.56
CA THR A 221 -8.03 19.02 1.43
C THR A 221 -9.21 18.45 0.65
N PHE A 222 -10.06 17.66 1.31
CA PHE A 222 -11.30 17.19 0.70
C PHE A 222 -12.29 18.33 0.45
N GLY A 223 -12.31 19.37 1.28
CA GLY A 223 -13.13 20.55 1.07
C GLY A 223 -12.77 21.30 -0.22
N ASP A 224 -11.49 21.36 -0.57
CA ASP A 224 -11.04 21.91 -1.85
C ASP A 224 -11.60 21.10 -3.03
N LEU A 225 -11.59 19.78 -2.95
CA LEU A 225 -12.15 18.89 -3.98
C LEU A 225 -13.68 19.05 -4.09
N TRP A 226 -14.35 19.19 -2.96
CA TRP A 226 -15.81 19.34 -2.92
C TRP A 226 -16.26 20.72 -3.39
N GLY A 227 -15.40 21.73 -3.31
CA GLY A 227 -15.76 23.14 -3.53
C GLY A 227 -16.65 23.71 -2.41
N THR A 228 -16.77 23.01 -1.29
CA THR A 228 -17.58 23.36 -0.14
C THR A 228 -17.04 22.71 1.14
N SER A 229 -17.29 23.29 2.29
CA SER A 229 -17.02 22.68 3.59
C SER A 229 -18.20 21.84 4.11
N ASP A 230 -19.38 21.92 3.47
CA ASP A 230 -20.55 21.13 3.84
C ASP A 230 -20.45 19.70 3.26
N PRO A 231 -20.35 18.66 4.10
CA PRO A 231 -20.24 17.28 3.65
C PRO A 231 -21.52 16.73 3.02
N GLU A 232 -22.68 17.40 3.19
CA GLU A 232 -23.96 16.99 2.62
C GLU A 232 -24.29 17.72 1.31
N ALA A 233 -23.54 18.77 0.94
CA ALA A 233 -23.72 19.48 -0.30
C ALA A 233 -23.25 18.66 -1.52
N ASP A 234 -23.75 19.04 -2.70
CA ASP A 234 -23.26 18.49 -3.98
C ASP A 234 -21.77 18.82 -4.16
N ARG A 235 -20.97 17.78 -4.41
CA ARG A 235 -19.51 17.88 -4.52
C ARG A 235 -19.08 18.12 -5.94
N LEU A 236 -18.14 19.04 -6.14
CA LEU A 236 -17.50 19.24 -7.43
C LEU A 236 -16.75 17.98 -7.87
N ILE A 237 -15.93 17.43 -6.97
CA ILE A 237 -15.17 16.19 -7.14
C ILE A 237 -15.37 15.35 -5.87
N ASN A 238 -15.92 14.17 -6.02
CA ASN A 238 -16.17 13.24 -4.92
C ASN A 238 -15.10 12.14 -4.90
N LEU A 239 -13.99 12.40 -4.19
CA LEU A 239 -12.94 11.41 -3.98
C LEU A 239 -13.28 10.51 -2.80
N GLN A 240 -13.22 9.18 -3.02
CA GLN A 240 -13.40 8.17 -1.97
C GLN A 240 -12.30 7.13 -2.01
N MET A 241 -11.77 6.78 -0.84
CA MET A 241 -10.74 5.76 -0.69
C MET A 241 -11.11 4.76 0.40
N MET A 242 -10.51 3.58 0.38
CA MET A 242 -10.73 2.54 1.38
C MET A 242 -9.49 2.38 2.26
N THR A 243 -9.68 2.24 3.57
CA THR A 243 -8.67 1.78 4.52
C THR A 243 -9.25 0.69 5.41
N THR A 244 -8.39 -0.09 6.06
CA THR A 244 -8.80 -1.15 6.98
C THR A 244 -8.33 -0.82 8.39
N ASN A 245 -9.26 -0.71 9.34
CA ASN A 245 -8.92 -0.65 10.76
C ASN A 245 -8.68 -2.07 11.26
N LEU A 246 -7.42 -2.41 11.54
CA LEU A 246 -7.02 -3.76 11.99
C LEU A 246 -7.43 -4.04 13.43
N THR A 247 -7.58 -3.01 14.27
CA THR A 247 -8.00 -3.15 15.67
C THR A 247 -9.45 -3.62 15.77
N THR A 248 -10.32 -3.06 14.92
CA THR A 248 -11.75 -3.43 14.90
C THR A 248 -12.10 -4.45 13.82
N GLY A 249 -11.17 -4.76 12.91
CA GLY A 249 -11.38 -5.65 11.76
C GLY A 249 -12.35 -5.10 10.70
N ARG A 250 -12.57 -3.78 10.64
CA ARG A 250 -13.57 -3.14 9.78
C ARG A 250 -12.96 -2.32 8.66
N PRO A 251 -13.58 -2.33 7.45
CA PRO A 251 -13.27 -1.36 6.40
C PRO A 251 -13.86 0.02 6.75
N HIS A 252 -13.13 1.07 6.38
CA HIS A 252 -13.59 2.44 6.47
C HIS A 252 -13.41 3.16 5.14
N ARG A 253 -14.43 3.95 4.76
CA ARG A 253 -14.32 4.90 3.65
C ARG A 253 -13.65 6.18 4.12
N LEU A 254 -12.81 6.73 3.30
CA LEU A 254 -12.15 8.01 3.54
C LEU A 254 -12.61 9.04 2.49
N PRO A 255 -12.86 10.29 2.92
CA PRO A 255 -12.81 10.77 4.30
C PRO A 255 -13.94 10.18 5.16
N PHE A 256 -13.78 10.21 6.48
CA PHE A 256 -14.77 9.69 7.43
C PHE A 256 -16.08 10.51 7.39
N LEU A 257 -17.11 10.01 6.73
CA LEU A 257 -18.40 10.71 6.51
C LEU A 257 -19.59 10.08 7.24
N GLY A 258 -19.50 8.80 7.59
CA GLY A 258 -20.62 8.06 8.16
C GLY A 258 -20.90 8.42 9.62
N SER A 259 -22.15 8.22 10.06
CA SER A 259 -22.52 8.39 11.47
C SER A 259 -21.78 7.41 12.40
N GLN A 260 -21.37 6.26 11.88
CA GLN A 260 -20.51 5.30 12.60
C GLN A 260 -19.04 5.72 12.64
N ASP A 261 -18.61 6.52 11.67
CA ASP A 261 -17.26 7.07 11.59
C ASP A 261 -17.13 8.42 12.33
N ARG A 262 -18.24 8.98 12.79
CA ARG A 262 -18.27 10.16 13.68
C ARG A 262 -17.78 9.86 15.09
N HIS A 263 -17.47 8.61 15.41
CA HIS A 263 -16.69 8.32 16.61
C HIS A 263 -15.36 9.03 16.46
N ALA A 264 -15.18 10.02 17.29
CA ALA A 264 -14.03 10.89 17.25
C ALA A 264 -12.77 10.02 17.27
N TYR A 265 -12.12 9.92 16.11
CA TYR A 265 -10.73 9.48 16.09
C TYR A 265 -9.85 10.63 16.53
N TYR A 266 -8.84 10.30 17.27
CA TYR A 266 -7.83 11.21 17.75
C TYR A 266 -6.47 10.76 17.22
N PHE A 267 -5.52 11.65 17.20
CA PHE A 267 -4.14 11.34 16.84
C PHE A 267 -3.15 11.95 17.85
N ASP A 268 -2.01 11.33 17.97
CA ASP A 268 -0.85 11.90 18.64
C ASP A 268 0.01 12.62 17.59
N PRO A 269 0.22 13.93 17.69
CA PRO A 269 1.02 14.69 16.72
C PRO A 269 2.45 14.16 16.58
N ASP A 270 3.10 13.77 17.68
CA ASP A 270 4.47 13.27 17.66
C ASP A 270 4.57 11.89 16.96
N GLU A 271 3.56 11.05 17.08
CA GLU A 271 3.47 9.79 16.33
C GLU A 271 3.22 10.06 14.84
N LEU A 272 2.31 11.00 14.53
CA LEU A 272 1.98 11.32 13.14
C LEU A 272 3.15 11.97 12.39
N ARG A 273 3.97 12.80 13.04
CA ARG A 273 5.19 13.39 12.46
C ARG A 273 6.23 12.35 12.04
N LYS A 274 6.18 11.13 12.57
CA LYS A 274 7.01 10.01 12.09
C LYS A 274 6.56 9.47 10.72
N LEU A 275 5.33 9.78 10.29
CA LEU A 275 4.69 9.23 9.08
C LEU A 275 4.34 10.31 8.05
N PHE A 276 4.19 11.57 8.47
CA PHE A 276 3.77 12.70 7.65
C PHE A 276 4.68 13.90 7.86
N PRO A 277 4.85 14.77 6.83
CA PRO A 277 5.57 16.04 6.97
C PRO A 277 4.92 16.95 8.04
N ASP A 278 5.75 17.74 8.72
CA ASP A 278 5.29 18.65 9.79
C ASP A 278 4.16 19.56 9.30
N ARG A 279 4.24 20.15 8.10
CA ARG A 279 3.19 21.00 7.53
C ARG A 279 1.81 20.34 7.45
N ILE A 280 1.77 19.01 7.26
CA ILE A 280 0.51 18.25 7.22
C ILE A 280 -0.03 18.07 8.63
N VAL A 281 0.83 17.73 9.59
CA VAL A 281 0.43 17.54 10.99
C VAL A 281 0.02 18.87 11.61
N ASP A 282 0.79 19.95 11.38
CA ASP A 282 0.47 21.31 11.85
C ASP A 282 -0.89 21.80 11.31
N TRP A 283 -1.20 21.49 10.03
CA TRP A 283 -2.53 21.76 9.45
C TRP A 283 -3.62 20.99 10.19
N MET A 284 -3.42 19.70 10.47
CA MET A 284 -4.39 18.87 11.18
C MET A 284 -4.61 19.34 12.62
N GLU A 285 -3.55 19.79 13.33
CA GLU A 285 -3.65 20.40 14.66
C GLU A 285 -4.43 21.71 14.60
N GLY A 286 -4.12 22.57 13.62
CA GLY A 286 -4.75 23.90 13.47
C GLY A 286 -6.22 23.85 13.06
N THR A 287 -6.66 22.75 12.44
CA THR A 287 -8.05 22.51 11.98
C THR A 287 -8.79 21.46 12.82
N ALA A 288 -8.17 21.06 13.94
CA ALA A 288 -8.76 20.06 14.83
C ALA A 288 -10.13 20.51 15.38
N ARG A 289 -11.02 19.54 15.54
CA ARG A 289 -12.33 19.80 16.16
C ARG A 289 -12.19 20.02 17.66
N GLU A 290 -13.11 20.79 18.23
CA GLU A 290 -13.26 20.79 19.68
C GLU A 290 -13.75 19.41 20.17
N SER A 291 -13.20 18.95 21.29
CA SER A 291 -13.60 17.65 21.89
C SER A 291 -13.78 17.80 23.39
N GLU A 292 -14.98 17.50 23.83
CA GLU A 292 -15.33 17.44 25.27
C GLU A 292 -15.00 16.06 25.89
N THR A 293 -14.63 15.06 25.06
CA THR A 293 -14.50 13.66 25.50
C THR A 293 -13.09 13.26 25.95
N LEU A 294 -12.10 14.08 25.65
CA LEU A 294 -10.73 13.82 26.09
C LEU A 294 -10.48 14.32 27.52
N PRO A 295 -9.74 13.55 28.34
CA PRO A 295 -9.32 14.03 29.65
C PRO A 295 -8.53 15.33 29.55
N PRO A 296 -8.68 16.27 30.53
CA PRO A 296 -7.86 17.47 30.59
C PRO A 296 -6.36 17.11 30.61
N GLY A 297 -5.58 17.76 29.76
CA GLY A 297 -4.13 17.50 29.63
C GLY A 297 -3.77 16.31 28.72
N SER A 298 -4.73 15.76 27.98
CA SER A 298 -4.44 14.77 26.94
C SER A 298 -3.56 15.38 25.84
N LEU A 299 -2.55 14.62 25.40
CA LEU A 299 -1.72 14.98 24.24
C LEU A 299 -2.41 14.62 22.91
N LEU A 300 -3.52 13.92 22.97
CA LEU A 300 -4.27 13.53 21.78
C LEU A 300 -5.09 14.70 21.25
N VAL A 301 -5.07 14.84 19.93
CA VAL A 301 -5.78 15.87 19.17
C VAL A 301 -6.89 15.22 18.36
N PRO A 302 -8.13 15.76 18.35
CA PRO A 302 -9.20 15.26 17.51
C PRO A 302 -8.86 15.39 16.02
N LEU A 303 -9.25 14.40 15.21
CA LEU A 303 -9.13 14.55 13.75
C LEU A 303 -9.93 15.75 13.26
N PRO A 304 -9.45 16.47 12.23
CA PRO A 304 -10.21 17.50 11.53
C PRO A 304 -11.56 17.00 11.03
N ASN A 305 -12.44 17.93 10.68
CA ASN A 305 -13.62 17.59 9.90
C ASN A 305 -13.24 16.98 8.56
N ALA A 306 -14.14 16.21 7.96
CA ALA A 306 -13.88 15.55 6.70
C ALA A 306 -13.44 16.53 5.58
N ALA A 307 -14.01 17.75 5.55
CA ALA A 307 -13.63 18.78 4.60
C ALA A 307 -12.19 19.28 4.80
N ASP A 308 -11.76 19.42 6.06
CA ASP A 308 -10.44 19.95 6.41
C ASP A 308 -9.33 18.88 6.40
N MET A 309 -9.73 17.60 6.22
CA MET A 309 -8.79 16.49 6.18
C MET A 309 -7.89 16.55 4.93
N PRO A 310 -6.54 16.51 5.07
CA PRO A 310 -5.65 16.48 3.92
C PRO A 310 -5.81 15.19 3.10
N VAL A 311 -5.90 15.33 1.79
CA VAL A 311 -6.05 14.17 0.87
C VAL A 311 -4.88 13.19 0.99
N VAL A 312 -3.67 13.69 1.22
CA VAL A 312 -2.47 12.86 1.39
C VAL A 312 -2.59 11.91 2.58
N VAL A 313 -3.26 12.33 3.67
CA VAL A 313 -3.46 11.47 4.86
C VAL A 313 -4.32 10.28 4.50
N ALA A 314 -5.44 10.51 3.83
CA ALA A 314 -6.33 9.44 3.38
C ALA A 314 -5.65 8.50 2.37
N ALA A 315 -4.92 9.06 1.39
CA ALA A 315 -4.18 8.27 0.40
C ALA A 315 -3.11 7.39 1.08
N ARG A 316 -2.39 7.95 2.07
CA ARG A 316 -1.37 7.23 2.83
C ARG A 316 -1.96 6.14 3.73
N MET A 317 -3.11 6.39 4.37
CA MET A 317 -3.84 5.37 5.13
C MET A 317 -4.23 4.20 4.23
N SER A 318 -4.79 4.49 3.06
CA SER A 318 -5.19 3.48 2.07
C SER A 318 -4.02 2.67 1.52
N LEU A 319 -2.81 3.26 1.44
CA LEU A 319 -1.59 2.62 0.92
C LEU A 319 -0.78 1.89 1.98
N SER A 320 -1.12 1.92 3.24
CA SER A 320 -0.34 1.31 4.34
C SER A 320 -0.21 -0.20 4.20
N PHE A 321 0.51 -0.64 3.13
CA PHE A 321 0.69 -2.06 2.79
C PHE A 321 1.40 -2.80 3.94
N PRO A 322 0.79 -3.87 4.48
CA PRO A 322 1.29 -4.54 5.67
C PRO A 322 2.76 -4.92 5.61
N LEU A 323 3.47 -4.66 6.67
CA LEU A 323 4.91 -4.91 6.87
C LEU A 323 5.84 -4.08 5.98
N LEU A 324 5.44 -3.63 4.80
CA LEU A 324 6.29 -2.81 3.94
C LEU A 324 6.20 -1.34 4.33
N ILE A 325 4.99 -0.83 4.48
CA ILE A 325 4.70 0.57 4.80
C ILE A 325 4.00 0.61 6.15
N SER A 326 4.44 1.49 7.04
CA SER A 326 3.90 1.63 8.39
C SER A 326 2.39 1.88 8.38
N ALA A 327 1.67 1.22 9.27
CA ALA A 327 0.27 1.51 9.55
C ALA A 327 0.14 2.92 10.14
N VAL A 328 -1.01 3.55 9.97
CA VAL A 328 -1.28 4.86 10.56
C VAL A 328 -2.00 4.67 11.89
N PRO A 329 -1.40 5.08 13.02
CA PRO A 329 -2.03 5.02 14.32
C PRO A 329 -3.04 6.16 14.47
N LEU A 330 -4.24 5.82 14.84
CA LEU A 330 -5.23 6.75 15.39
C LEU A 330 -5.68 6.20 16.74
N TYR A 331 -6.39 7.01 17.49
CA TYR A 331 -6.93 6.63 18.78
C TYR A 331 -8.45 6.73 18.76
N ALA A 332 -9.12 5.83 19.43
CA ALA A 332 -10.56 5.90 19.65
C ALA A 332 -10.92 5.35 21.02
N ILE A 333 -12.05 5.82 21.56
CA ILE A 333 -12.58 5.31 22.82
C ILE A 333 -13.48 4.11 22.52
N ASP A 334 -13.18 2.97 23.16
CA ASP A 334 -14.07 1.81 23.11
C ASP A 334 -15.25 2.03 24.08
N TRP A 335 -16.40 2.39 23.54
CA TRP A 335 -17.62 2.61 24.31
C TRP A 335 -18.25 1.31 24.85
N ALA A 336 -17.80 0.13 24.41
CA ALA A 336 -18.22 -1.14 24.98
C ALA A 336 -17.59 -1.41 26.36
N VAL A 337 -16.46 -0.76 26.65
CA VAL A 337 -15.82 -0.83 27.97
C VAL A 337 -16.62 0.01 28.97
N PRO A 338 -17.11 -0.57 30.09
CA PRO A 338 -17.79 0.18 31.12
C PRO A 338 -16.91 1.29 31.68
N GLU A 339 -17.51 2.44 32.03
CA GLU A 339 -16.76 3.59 32.56
C GLU A 339 -16.01 3.25 33.87
N ARG A 340 -16.60 2.40 34.72
CA ARG A 340 -15.99 1.89 35.96
C ARG A 340 -14.67 1.14 35.76
N ASP A 341 -14.44 0.60 34.55
CA ASP A 341 -13.26 -0.17 34.18
C ASP A 341 -12.15 0.72 33.59
N GLY A 342 -12.31 2.05 33.66
CA GLY A 342 -11.29 3.03 33.26
C GLY A 342 -11.21 3.21 31.75
N ARG A 343 -12.33 3.58 31.11
CA ARG A 343 -12.42 3.89 29.67
C ARG A 343 -11.37 4.93 29.26
N ARG A 344 -10.55 4.59 28.28
CA ARG A 344 -9.48 5.45 27.74
C ARG A 344 -9.36 5.31 26.23
N PRO A 345 -8.76 6.31 25.53
CA PRO A 345 -8.43 6.16 24.12
C PRO A 345 -7.40 5.03 23.91
N GLU A 346 -7.66 4.16 22.93
CA GLU A 346 -6.80 3.05 22.56
C GLU A 346 -6.37 3.15 21.10
N HIS A 347 -5.20 2.59 20.78
CA HIS A 347 -4.69 2.55 19.43
C HIS A 347 -5.63 1.82 18.46
N ASN A 348 -5.93 2.48 17.37
CA ASN A 348 -6.60 1.93 16.21
C ASN A 348 -5.65 1.97 15.02
N TRP A 349 -5.20 0.80 14.57
CA TRP A 349 -4.21 0.65 13.52
C TRP A 349 -4.87 0.62 12.15
N PHE A 350 -4.64 1.66 11.35
CA PHE A 350 -5.14 1.74 9.98
C PHE A 350 -4.10 1.26 8.99
N SER A 351 -4.51 0.31 8.15
CA SER A 351 -3.67 -0.35 7.17
C SER A 351 -4.32 -0.32 5.78
N ASP A 352 -3.67 -0.96 4.81
CA ASP A 352 -4.09 -0.98 3.40
C ASP A 352 -5.56 -1.38 3.23
N GLY A 353 -6.27 -0.60 2.44
CA GLY A 353 -7.68 -0.86 2.14
C GLY A 353 -7.90 -2.14 1.32
N GLY A 354 -6.87 -2.59 0.59
CA GLY A 354 -6.91 -3.84 -0.17
C GLY A 354 -7.05 -5.10 0.68
N ILE A 355 -6.84 -5.00 2.00
CA ILE A 355 -7.08 -6.11 2.94
C ILE A 355 -8.56 -6.49 2.95
N THR A 356 -9.45 -5.49 2.96
CA THR A 356 -10.92 -5.69 3.03
C THR A 356 -11.61 -5.51 1.70
N SER A 357 -11.21 -4.52 0.88
CA SER A 357 -11.80 -4.26 -0.43
C SER A 357 -10.77 -3.71 -1.41
N ASN A 358 -10.24 -4.60 -2.25
CA ASN A 358 -9.18 -4.23 -3.20
C ASN A 358 -9.69 -3.55 -4.48
N PHE A 359 -10.99 -3.64 -4.78
CA PHE A 359 -11.62 -3.02 -5.94
C PHE A 359 -12.99 -2.43 -5.55
N PRO A 360 -13.01 -1.17 -5.06
CA PRO A 360 -14.19 -0.60 -4.43
C PRO A 360 -15.19 -0.02 -5.45
N VAL A 361 -15.59 -0.80 -6.45
CA VAL A 361 -16.59 -0.39 -7.47
C VAL A 361 -17.91 0.01 -6.82
N HIS A 362 -18.24 -0.63 -5.68
CA HIS A 362 -19.44 -0.35 -4.90
C HIS A 362 -19.53 1.05 -4.30
N PHE A 363 -18.47 1.87 -4.37
CA PHE A 363 -18.52 3.26 -3.89
C PHE A 363 -19.55 4.09 -4.66
N PHE A 364 -19.64 3.85 -5.97
CA PHE A 364 -20.47 4.63 -6.87
C PHE A 364 -21.54 3.76 -7.54
N ASP A 365 -21.86 2.63 -6.91
CA ASP A 365 -22.88 1.72 -7.42
C ASP A 365 -24.27 2.31 -7.24
N SER A 366 -24.98 2.44 -8.36
CA SER A 366 -26.36 2.93 -8.40
C SER A 366 -27.18 2.05 -9.33
N PRO A 367 -28.44 1.72 -8.97
CA PRO A 367 -29.34 1.02 -9.86
C PRO A 367 -29.59 1.77 -11.18
N LEU A 368 -29.56 3.11 -11.13
CA LEU A 368 -29.73 4.00 -12.29
C LEU A 368 -28.57 5.01 -12.33
N PRO A 369 -27.42 4.62 -12.90
CA PRO A 369 -26.27 5.51 -12.99
C PRO A 369 -26.59 6.69 -13.93
N ARG A 370 -26.24 7.90 -13.51
CA ARG A 370 -26.46 9.13 -14.31
C ARG A 370 -25.45 9.27 -15.46
N TRP A 371 -24.26 8.65 -15.32
CA TRP A 371 -23.15 8.67 -16.27
C TRP A 371 -22.33 7.37 -16.17
N PRO A 372 -21.43 7.10 -17.12
CA PRO A 372 -20.64 5.89 -17.11
C PRO A 372 -19.65 5.85 -15.94
N THR A 373 -19.40 4.64 -15.40
CA THR A 373 -18.33 4.38 -14.44
C THR A 373 -17.25 3.52 -15.10
N PHE A 374 -16.05 4.06 -15.18
CA PHE A 374 -14.87 3.33 -15.66
C PHE A 374 -14.18 2.66 -14.49
N ALA A 375 -14.19 1.33 -14.46
CA ALA A 375 -13.52 0.54 -13.43
C ALA A 375 -12.27 -0.10 -14.03
N ILE A 376 -11.07 0.35 -13.59
CA ILE A 376 -9.79 -0.05 -14.18
C ILE A 376 -9.09 -1.06 -13.27
N THR A 377 -8.72 -2.21 -13.84
CA THR A 377 -7.93 -3.25 -13.15
C THR A 377 -6.82 -3.76 -14.06
N LEU A 378 -5.70 -4.18 -13.45
CA LEU A 378 -4.62 -4.89 -14.12
C LEU A 378 -4.75 -6.37 -13.84
N GLU A 379 -5.06 -7.15 -14.86
CA GLU A 379 -5.21 -8.60 -14.76
C GLU A 379 -4.61 -9.27 -16.00
N PRO A 380 -4.28 -10.58 -15.93
CA PRO A 380 -3.89 -11.31 -17.12
C PRO A 380 -4.99 -11.25 -18.18
N HIS A 381 -4.61 -10.95 -19.42
CA HIS A 381 -5.58 -10.79 -20.49
C HIS A 381 -6.34 -12.12 -20.73
N PRO A 382 -7.70 -12.14 -20.74
CA PRO A 382 -8.47 -13.38 -20.75
C PRO A 382 -8.35 -14.18 -22.04
N ARG A 383 -8.00 -13.53 -23.18
CA ARG A 383 -7.92 -14.16 -24.50
C ARG A 383 -6.51 -14.38 -25.02
N CYS A 384 -5.48 -13.99 -24.27
CA CYS A 384 -4.10 -14.05 -24.73
C CYS A 384 -3.20 -14.86 -23.82
N ALA A 385 -2.66 -15.93 -24.40
CA ALA A 385 -1.54 -16.68 -23.84
C ALA A 385 -0.17 -16.19 -24.38
N SER A 386 -0.16 -15.29 -25.37
CA SER A 386 1.05 -14.77 -26.02
C SER A 386 1.10 -13.24 -25.92
N GLU A 387 2.32 -12.71 -25.78
CA GLU A 387 2.59 -11.27 -25.84
C GLU A 387 2.15 -10.73 -27.21
N HIS A 388 1.04 -9.99 -27.23
CA HIS A 388 0.68 -9.22 -28.41
C HIS A 388 1.61 -8.04 -28.55
N ARG A 389 2.18 -7.87 -29.75
CA ARG A 389 3.00 -6.69 -30.10
C ARG A 389 2.17 -5.41 -30.25
N ASP A 390 0.87 -5.56 -30.47
CA ASP A 390 -0.04 -4.41 -30.59
C ASP A 390 -0.57 -4.01 -29.19
N PRO A 391 -0.24 -2.81 -28.69
CA PRO A 391 -0.72 -2.32 -27.40
C PRO A 391 -2.24 -2.26 -27.29
N SER A 392 -2.97 -2.00 -28.41
CA SER A 392 -4.42 -1.94 -28.40
C SER A 392 -5.07 -3.30 -28.12
N ALA A 393 -4.40 -4.40 -28.49
CA ALA A 393 -4.85 -5.75 -28.22
C ALA A 393 -4.60 -6.19 -26.75
N GLN A 394 -3.87 -5.39 -25.97
CA GLN A 394 -3.63 -5.66 -24.55
C GLN A 394 -4.69 -5.04 -23.64
N VAL A 395 -5.50 -4.14 -24.16
CA VAL A 395 -6.67 -3.58 -23.48
C VAL A 395 -7.87 -4.45 -23.81
N TRP A 396 -8.55 -4.95 -22.79
CA TRP A 396 -9.76 -5.74 -22.97
C TRP A 396 -10.93 -5.10 -22.21
N MET A 397 -12.04 -4.98 -22.90
CA MET A 397 -13.31 -4.56 -22.35
C MET A 397 -14.38 -5.56 -22.75
N PRO A 398 -15.18 -6.10 -21.80
CA PRO A 398 -16.23 -7.05 -22.14
C PRO A 398 -17.34 -6.37 -22.94
N ASN A 399 -17.77 -7.01 -24.02
CA ASN A 399 -18.91 -6.54 -24.80
C ASN A 399 -20.25 -6.93 -24.16
N ARG A 400 -20.25 -7.89 -23.24
CA ARG A 400 -21.43 -8.39 -22.51
C ARG A 400 -21.08 -8.67 -21.07
N ASN A 401 -22.06 -8.52 -20.17
CA ASN A 401 -21.88 -8.76 -18.73
C ASN A 401 -21.32 -10.15 -18.40
N GLN A 402 -21.70 -11.16 -19.16
CA GLN A 402 -21.23 -12.54 -19.01
C GLN A 402 -19.73 -12.70 -19.31
N GLU A 403 -19.17 -11.88 -20.19
CA GLU A 403 -17.75 -11.89 -20.52
C GLU A 403 -16.88 -11.30 -19.41
N GLY A 404 -17.41 -10.38 -18.60
CA GLY A 404 -16.70 -9.76 -17.45
C GLY A 404 -16.46 -10.71 -16.28
N ILE A 405 -17.16 -11.85 -16.23
CA ILE A 405 -17.08 -12.83 -15.14
C ILE A 405 -16.07 -13.95 -15.43
N THR A 406 -15.52 -14.01 -16.63
CA THR A 406 -14.68 -15.13 -17.12
C THR A 406 -13.21 -15.00 -16.78
N GLY A 407 -12.86 -14.95 -15.48
CA GLY A 407 -11.57 -15.52 -15.07
C GLY A 407 -11.61 -17.04 -15.35
N ARG A 408 -10.57 -17.62 -15.97
CA ARG A 408 -10.46 -19.09 -16.08
C ARG A 408 -10.61 -19.67 -14.68
N TRP A 409 -11.59 -20.56 -14.54
CA TRP A 409 -11.74 -21.35 -13.32
C TRP A 409 -10.52 -22.24 -13.18
N ASN A 410 -9.91 -22.26 -12.00
CA ASN A 410 -8.86 -23.23 -11.71
C ASN A 410 -9.54 -24.60 -11.58
N SER A 411 -9.34 -25.49 -12.56
CA SER A 411 -9.72 -26.88 -12.41
C SER A 411 -8.74 -27.56 -11.46
N TRP A 412 -9.26 -28.18 -10.40
CA TRP A 412 -8.45 -28.94 -9.44
C TRP A 412 -8.61 -30.45 -9.63
N GLU A 413 -9.35 -30.89 -10.68
CA GLU A 413 -9.76 -32.27 -10.86
C GLU A 413 -8.63 -33.20 -11.31
N ASP A 414 -7.64 -32.66 -12.02
CA ASP A 414 -6.53 -33.44 -12.61
C ASP A 414 -5.27 -33.51 -11.75
N GLU A 415 -5.30 -32.97 -10.51
CA GLU A 415 -4.12 -32.90 -9.65
C GLU A 415 -4.13 -33.95 -8.53
N SER A 416 -2.93 -34.35 -8.09
CA SER A 416 -2.79 -35.25 -6.91
C SER A 416 -3.36 -34.60 -5.64
N SER A 417 -3.72 -35.39 -4.65
CA SER A 417 -4.36 -34.91 -3.40
C SER A 417 -3.52 -33.83 -2.68
N ALA A 418 -2.20 -33.93 -2.72
CA ALA A 418 -1.30 -32.93 -2.13
C ALA A 418 -1.33 -31.61 -2.91
N HIS A 419 -1.39 -31.67 -4.25
CA HIS A 419 -1.49 -30.48 -5.09
C HIS A 419 -2.86 -29.81 -4.94
N ARG A 420 -3.94 -30.58 -4.81
CA ARG A 420 -5.29 -30.04 -4.53
C ARG A 420 -5.35 -29.30 -3.21
N LEU A 421 -4.74 -29.85 -2.15
CA LEU A 421 -4.66 -29.18 -0.85
C LEU A 421 -3.85 -27.88 -0.95
N LEU A 422 -2.70 -27.91 -1.61
CA LEU A 422 -1.86 -26.72 -1.84
C LEU A 422 -2.58 -25.66 -2.67
N ALA A 423 -3.31 -26.06 -3.72
CA ALA A 423 -4.13 -25.17 -4.55
C ALA A 423 -5.25 -24.53 -3.74
N PHE A 424 -5.93 -25.32 -2.88
CA PHE A 424 -6.97 -24.82 -1.96
C PHE A 424 -6.40 -23.79 -0.96
N LEU A 425 -5.30 -24.12 -0.29
CA LEU A 425 -4.65 -23.19 0.64
C LEU A 425 -4.15 -21.91 -0.06
N ARG A 426 -3.60 -22.03 -1.28
CA ARG A 426 -3.23 -20.87 -2.09
C ARG A 426 -4.45 -20.04 -2.48
N ALA A 427 -5.58 -20.68 -2.81
CA ALA A 427 -6.82 -19.96 -3.13
C ALA A 427 -7.34 -19.18 -1.92
N ILE A 428 -7.31 -19.74 -0.71
CA ILE A 428 -7.64 -19.02 0.54
C ILE A 428 -6.72 -17.84 0.73
N LEU A 429 -5.40 -18.06 0.68
CA LEU A 429 -4.40 -17.00 0.88
C LEU A 429 -4.48 -15.90 -0.19
N SER A 430 -4.78 -16.26 -1.43
CA SER A 430 -4.98 -15.28 -2.50
C SER A 430 -6.23 -14.44 -2.27
N ARG A 431 -7.31 -15.03 -1.77
CA ARG A 431 -8.54 -14.30 -1.42
C ARG A 431 -8.34 -13.35 -0.25
N CYS A 432 -7.60 -13.76 0.78
CA CYS A 432 -7.18 -12.86 1.85
C CYS A 432 -6.32 -11.69 1.35
N ARG A 433 -5.57 -11.86 0.25
CA ARG A 433 -4.77 -10.79 -0.38
C ARG A 433 -5.56 -9.87 -1.30
N THR A 434 -6.60 -10.37 -1.96
CA THR A 434 -7.36 -9.60 -2.95
C THR A 434 -8.62 -8.94 -2.39
N GLY A 435 -8.96 -9.23 -1.14
CA GLY A 435 -10.21 -8.80 -0.52
C GLY A 435 -11.44 -9.43 -1.20
N TRP A 436 -12.59 -9.28 -0.58
CA TRP A 436 -13.85 -9.60 -1.21
C TRP A 436 -14.13 -8.57 -2.32
N THR A 437 -13.82 -8.92 -3.56
CA THR A 437 -14.48 -8.26 -4.69
C THR A 437 -15.91 -8.78 -4.66
N THR A 438 -16.87 -7.93 -4.32
CA THR A 438 -18.29 -8.24 -4.57
C THR A 438 -18.42 -8.72 -6.00
N PRO A 439 -19.18 -9.80 -6.28
CA PRO A 439 -19.49 -10.18 -7.67
C PRO A 439 -20.00 -8.93 -8.38
N ASN A 440 -19.44 -8.62 -9.54
CA ASN A 440 -19.88 -7.47 -10.31
C ASN A 440 -21.40 -7.47 -10.41
N PRO A 441 -22.08 -6.38 -10.02
CA PRO A 441 -23.48 -6.24 -10.36
C PRO A 441 -23.61 -6.29 -11.89
N PRO A 442 -24.71 -6.77 -12.42
CA PRO A 442 -24.85 -7.20 -13.81
C PRO A 442 -24.87 -6.07 -14.87
N CYS A 443 -24.28 -4.93 -14.67
CA CYS A 443 -24.40 -3.81 -15.64
C CYS A 443 -23.20 -2.87 -15.75
N ARG A 444 -21.92 -3.31 -15.64
CA ARG A 444 -20.81 -2.36 -15.75
C ARG A 444 -19.65 -2.87 -16.62
N ALA A 445 -19.21 -2.02 -17.55
CA ALA A 445 -18.01 -2.26 -18.33
C ALA A 445 -16.75 -2.14 -17.46
N THR A 446 -15.90 -3.15 -17.50
CA THR A 446 -14.63 -3.17 -16.78
C THR A 446 -13.50 -3.17 -17.81
N ALA A 447 -12.69 -2.12 -17.82
CA ALA A 447 -11.50 -2.06 -18.66
C ALA A 447 -10.31 -2.70 -17.95
N THR A 448 -9.64 -3.63 -18.59
CA THR A 448 -8.44 -4.30 -18.08
C THR A 448 -7.25 -3.91 -18.94
N ALA A 449 -6.20 -3.35 -18.34
CA ALA A 449 -4.97 -2.99 -19.04
C ALA A 449 -3.80 -3.85 -18.53
N SER A 450 -2.95 -4.36 -19.44
CA SER A 450 -1.72 -5.05 -19.10
C SER A 450 -0.52 -4.10 -19.10
N SER A 451 0.44 -4.33 -18.22
CA SER A 451 1.61 -3.47 -18.04
C SER A 451 2.64 -3.68 -19.15
N THR A 452 2.57 -2.92 -20.23
CA THR A 452 3.69 -2.70 -21.13
C THR A 452 3.84 -1.21 -21.43
N SER A 453 5.06 -0.78 -21.66
CA SER A 453 5.55 0.61 -21.68
C SER A 453 5.04 1.51 -22.81
N ASP A 454 4.14 1.03 -23.66
CA ASP A 454 3.58 1.82 -24.76
C ASP A 454 2.11 2.14 -24.52
N THR A 455 1.77 3.40 -24.65
CA THR A 455 0.46 3.98 -24.36
C THR A 455 -0.64 3.38 -25.24
N PRO A 456 -1.58 2.57 -24.71
CA PRO A 456 -2.70 2.12 -25.51
C PRO A 456 -3.69 3.27 -25.73
N ARG A 457 -4.03 3.55 -26.96
CA ARG A 457 -5.18 4.41 -27.26
C ARG A 457 -6.47 3.66 -26.98
N MET A 458 -7.14 4.05 -25.90
CA MET A 458 -8.48 3.57 -25.58
C MET A 458 -9.45 4.16 -26.60
N ARG A 459 -10.02 3.35 -27.49
CA ARG A 459 -11.21 3.73 -28.24
C ARG A 459 -12.41 3.31 -27.41
N VAL A 460 -13.15 4.31 -26.94
CA VAL A 460 -14.47 4.11 -26.34
C VAL A 460 -15.44 3.93 -27.49
N ALA A 461 -16.13 2.82 -27.52
CA ALA A 461 -17.27 2.59 -28.43
C ALA A 461 -18.57 3.00 -27.73
#